data_4366104f69755752c18bb0e649c2c6ab
#
_entry.id   4366104f69755752c18bb0e649c2c6ab
#
_cell.length_a   1.000
_cell.length_b   1.000
_cell.length_c   1.000
_cell.angle_alpha   90.00
_cell.angle_beta   90.00
_cell.angle_gamma   90.00
#
_symmetry.space_group_name_H-M   'P 1'
#
loop_
_entity.id
_entity.type
_entity.pdbx_description
1 polymer ?
#
loop_
_entity_poly.entity_id
_entity_poly.type
_entity_poly.pdbx_seq_one_letter_code
_entity_poly.pdbx_strand_id
1 'polypeptide(L)'
;KLTKKIIKGTLFFESIGAVLLMIRFIPEFGIGRGIWYGIFHSISAFCNAGFDLMGENGAYQSLIRYSDDWLVNTVIMLLIIIGGIGFLVWDDLSVKKFQWKKYHLHTKIVLSTTGFLIIGGAVLFLILEKNNVLAGMPVKEQILCSLFHSVTARTAGFNTTDTGALTEGSKLVTMILMFIGGSPGSTAGGIKTTTVVVLIVFVRANLMEAAGCNVFNRRLDETAIRKASVVMCTNLFLILTGTIFMEIMQPFSLADVMFEVFSAMGTVGMSAGITRDVCMASRMMLVFLMFCGRIGSLTFALSLKGHRHEAPIRKPVEEITIG
;
A
#
# COMPACT_ATOMS: atom_id res chain seq x y z
N LYS A 1 4.86 -10.64 25.33
CA LYS A 1 6.23 -10.66 24.74
C LYS A 1 6.30 -10.00 23.36
N LEU A 2 5.33 -10.29 22.44
CA LEU A 2 5.30 -9.73 21.08
C LEU A 2 5.19 -8.20 21.08
N THR A 3 4.27 -7.62 21.84
CA THR A 3 4.06 -6.16 21.95
C THR A 3 5.34 -5.41 22.32
N LYS A 4 6.12 -5.93 23.31
CA LYS A 4 7.40 -5.33 23.68
C LYS A 4 8.43 -5.37 22.54
N LYS A 5 8.44 -6.47 21.75
CA LYS A 5 9.33 -6.57 20.57
C LYS A 5 8.91 -5.56 19.49
N ILE A 6 7.60 -5.42 19.25
CA ILE A 6 7.07 -4.45 18.29
C ILE A 6 7.50 -3.04 18.69
N ILE A 7 7.22 -2.59 19.91
CA ILE A 7 7.55 -1.25 20.39
C ILE A 7 9.07 -0.99 20.27
N LYS A 8 9.90 -1.93 20.74
CA LYS A 8 11.36 -1.78 20.64
C LYS A 8 11.85 -1.74 19.21
N GLY A 9 11.30 -2.59 18.32
CA GLY A 9 11.67 -2.61 16.93
C GLY A 9 11.25 -1.34 16.20
N THR A 10 10.03 -0.85 16.44
CA THR A 10 9.53 0.43 15.90
C THR A 10 10.46 1.57 16.29
N LEU A 11 10.69 1.78 17.61
CA LEU A 11 11.57 2.83 18.10
C LEU A 11 12.99 2.72 17.54
N PHE A 12 13.50 1.51 17.37
CA PHE A 12 14.84 1.27 16.83
C PHE A 12 14.93 1.75 15.36
N PHE A 13 14.02 1.31 14.50
CA PHE A 13 14.04 1.68 13.07
C PHE A 13 13.72 3.17 12.87
N GLU A 14 12.75 3.70 13.60
CA GLU A 14 12.41 5.13 13.56
C GLU A 14 13.58 6.01 14.04
N SER A 15 14.29 5.61 15.10
CA SER A 15 15.47 6.35 15.59
C SER A 15 16.61 6.36 14.57
N ILE A 16 16.90 5.22 13.93
CA ILE A 16 17.93 5.16 12.90
C ILE A 16 17.53 6.03 11.70
N GLY A 17 16.28 5.90 11.22
CA GLY A 17 15.76 6.71 10.14
C GLY A 17 15.82 8.20 10.45
N ALA A 18 15.42 8.61 11.65
CA ALA A 18 15.47 9.99 12.11
C ALA A 18 16.91 10.54 12.08
N VAL A 19 17.89 9.82 12.64
CA VAL A 19 19.30 10.24 12.64
C VAL A 19 19.82 10.39 11.21
N LEU A 20 19.54 9.44 10.32
CA LEU A 20 19.97 9.52 8.92
C LEU A 20 19.34 10.71 8.18
N LEU A 21 18.05 10.99 8.40
CA LEU A 21 17.38 12.15 7.82
C LEU A 21 17.88 13.47 8.42
N MET A 22 18.21 13.52 9.72
CA MET A 22 18.81 14.70 10.36
C MET A 22 20.13 15.10 9.70
N ILE A 23 20.96 14.14 9.29
CA ILE A 23 22.23 14.42 8.61
C ILE A 23 21.99 15.27 7.34
N ARG A 24 20.88 15.05 6.65
CA ARG A 24 20.52 15.79 5.46
C ARG A 24 19.76 17.09 5.72
N PHE A 25 18.87 17.09 6.74
CA PHE A 25 17.96 18.22 6.97
C PHE A 25 18.59 19.31 7.86
N ILE A 26 19.51 18.98 8.80
CA ILE A 26 20.15 19.98 9.64
C ILE A 26 20.95 21.03 8.84
N PRO A 27 21.77 20.66 7.84
CA PRO A 27 22.47 21.64 7.01
C PRO A 27 21.54 22.59 6.23
N GLU A 28 20.35 22.13 5.87
CA GLU A 28 19.39 22.89 5.05
C GLU A 28 18.45 23.77 5.89
N PHE A 29 17.90 23.24 6.97
CA PHE A 29 16.85 23.90 7.80
C PHE A 29 17.38 24.41 9.16
N GLY A 30 18.65 24.21 9.47
CA GLY A 30 19.22 24.51 10.78
C GLY A 30 18.94 23.42 11.84
N ILE A 31 19.61 23.50 12.98
CA ILE A 31 19.64 22.43 14.01
C ILE A 31 18.21 22.09 14.51
N GLY A 32 17.46 23.08 14.96
CA GLY A 32 16.13 22.84 15.58
C GLY A 32 15.12 22.24 14.61
N ARG A 33 14.94 22.85 13.45
CA ARG A 33 14.00 22.37 12.42
C ARG A 33 14.49 21.08 11.78
N GLY A 34 15.78 20.96 11.49
CA GLY A 34 16.35 19.76 10.88
C GLY A 34 16.17 18.51 11.76
N ILE A 35 16.32 18.64 13.10
CA ILE A 35 16.02 17.55 14.03
C ILE A 35 14.53 17.20 13.97
N TRP A 36 13.65 18.19 14.05
CA TRP A 36 12.20 17.96 14.01
C TRP A 36 11.75 17.30 12.71
N TYR A 37 12.25 17.78 11.57
CA TYR A 37 11.94 17.22 10.24
C TYR A 37 12.43 15.77 10.13
N GLY A 38 13.64 15.47 10.62
CA GLY A 38 14.18 14.12 10.63
C GLY A 38 13.31 13.14 11.43
N ILE A 39 12.89 13.53 12.64
CA ILE A 39 12.02 12.71 13.49
C ILE A 39 10.65 12.53 12.84
N PHE A 40 10.03 13.62 12.40
CA PHE A 40 8.68 13.59 11.81
C PHE A 40 8.62 12.71 10.57
N HIS A 41 9.53 12.91 9.59
CA HIS A 41 9.51 12.12 8.36
C HIS A 41 9.87 10.65 8.59
N SER A 42 10.73 10.34 9.58
CA SER A 42 11.03 8.97 9.94
C SER A 42 9.80 8.24 10.49
N ILE A 43 9.08 8.84 11.42
CA ILE A 43 7.85 8.28 11.99
C ILE A 43 6.77 8.17 10.90
N SER A 44 6.58 9.23 10.10
CA SER A 44 5.60 9.26 9.03
C SER A 44 5.86 8.16 7.98
N ALA A 45 7.12 7.96 7.59
CA ALA A 45 7.50 6.92 6.63
C ALA A 45 7.32 5.51 7.19
N PHE A 46 7.76 5.27 8.43
CA PHE A 46 7.61 3.97 9.07
C PHE A 46 6.14 3.59 9.31
N CYS A 47 5.31 4.57 9.69
CA CYS A 47 3.88 4.38 9.90
C CYS A 47 3.08 4.31 8.59
N ASN A 48 3.72 4.43 7.44
CA ASN A 48 3.06 4.55 6.13
C ASN A 48 1.97 5.64 6.16
N ALA A 49 2.30 6.81 6.71
CA ALA A 49 1.35 7.90 6.90
C ALA A 49 1.40 8.94 5.76
N GLY A 50 2.59 9.12 5.14
CA GLY A 50 2.79 10.00 3.98
C GLY A 50 2.72 11.50 4.26
N PHE A 51 2.65 11.90 5.53
CA PHE A 51 2.67 13.31 5.88
C PHE A 51 4.09 13.87 5.84
N ASP A 52 4.25 15.05 5.29
CA ASP A 52 5.50 15.78 5.24
C ASP A 52 5.37 17.20 5.82
N LEU A 53 6.51 17.83 6.09
CA LEU A 53 6.59 19.21 6.58
C LEU A 53 7.24 20.14 5.54
N MET A 54 7.29 19.72 4.25
CA MET A 54 8.00 20.44 3.18
C MET A 54 7.17 21.59 2.56
N GLY A 55 6.02 21.92 3.13
CA GLY A 55 5.12 22.96 2.65
C GLY A 55 5.73 24.37 2.56
N GLU A 56 6.84 24.65 3.23
CA GLU A 56 7.59 25.92 3.09
C GLU A 56 8.14 26.11 1.67
N ASN A 57 8.42 25.03 0.94
CA ASN A 57 8.95 25.06 -0.41
C ASN A 57 7.85 25.14 -1.49
N GLY A 58 6.61 25.11 -1.10
CA GLY A 58 5.42 25.10 -1.95
C GLY A 58 4.39 24.12 -1.44
N ALA A 59 3.12 24.52 -1.50
CA ALA A 59 2.03 23.67 -1.03
C ALA A 59 1.96 22.37 -1.87
N TYR A 60 1.86 21.23 -1.20
CA TYR A 60 1.66 19.89 -1.80
C TYR A 60 2.83 19.33 -2.64
N GLN A 61 4.03 19.87 -2.48
CA GLN A 61 5.20 19.38 -3.22
C GLN A 61 5.81 18.10 -2.64
N SER A 62 5.44 17.71 -1.41
CA SER A 62 6.00 16.55 -0.73
C SER A 62 7.55 16.51 -0.85
N LEU A 63 8.13 15.44 -1.36
CA LEU A 63 9.57 15.24 -1.48
C LEU A 63 10.10 15.46 -2.92
N ILE A 64 9.36 16.16 -3.80
CA ILE A 64 9.77 16.40 -5.21
C ILE A 64 11.15 17.07 -5.28
N ARG A 65 11.45 17.99 -4.37
CA ARG A 65 12.76 18.65 -4.30
C ARG A 65 13.93 17.72 -3.99
N TYR A 66 13.63 16.52 -3.44
CA TYR A 66 14.63 15.51 -3.09
C TYR A 66 14.62 14.33 -4.06
N SER A 67 14.12 14.51 -5.29
CA SER A 67 14.05 13.45 -6.32
C SER A 67 15.43 12.84 -6.62
N ASP A 68 16.48 13.64 -6.61
CA ASP A 68 17.87 13.26 -6.83
C ASP A 68 18.62 12.83 -5.56
N ASP A 69 18.07 13.12 -4.38
CA ASP A 69 18.72 12.86 -3.08
C ASP A 69 18.65 11.38 -2.72
N TRP A 70 19.77 10.69 -2.93
CA TRP A 70 19.90 9.26 -2.66
C TRP A 70 19.62 8.90 -1.20
N LEU A 71 20.09 9.74 -0.24
CA LEU A 71 19.96 9.42 1.20
C LEU A 71 18.51 9.52 1.65
N VAL A 72 17.82 10.62 1.33
CA VAL A 72 16.42 10.82 1.70
C VAL A 72 15.54 9.73 1.08
N ASN A 73 15.68 9.50 -0.22
CA ASN A 73 14.88 8.49 -0.93
C ASN A 73 15.10 7.09 -0.34
N THR A 74 16.35 6.66 -0.14
CA THR A 74 16.65 5.31 0.34
C THR A 74 16.15 5.10 1.76
N VAL A 75 16.37 6.08 2.66
CA VAL A 75 15.92 5.97 4.05
C VAL A 75 14.40 5.88 4.14
N ILE A 76 13.68 6.74 3.42
CA ILE A 76 12.23 6.74 3.43
C ILE A 76 11.67 5.45 2.81
N MET A 77 12.18 4.99 1.67
CA MET A 77 11.77 3.72 1.08
C MET A 77 11.98 2.54 2.02
N LEU A 78 13.14 2.45 2.69
CA LEU A 78 13.42 1.38 3.65
C LEU A 78 12.48 1.42 4.84
N LEU A 79 12.18 2.60 5.40
CA LEU A 79 11.24 2.74 6.50
C LEU A 79 9.83 2.29 6.09
N ILE A 80 9.34 2.70 4.91
CA ILE A 80 8.06 2.27 4.34
C ILE A 80 8.00 0.75 4.19
N ILE A 81 9.04 0.15 3.60
CA ILE A 81 9.10 -1.31 3.39
C ILE A 81 9.10 -2.04 4.72
N ILE A 82 9.94 -1.63 5.68
CA ILE A 82 10.05 -2.26 7.00
C ILE A 82 8.72 -2.15 7.76
N GLY A 83 8.07 -0.98 7.77
CA GLY A 83 6.75 -0.80 8.36
C GLY A 83 5.68 -1.64 7.67
N GLY A 84 5.74 -1.76 6.33
CA GLY A 84 4.74 -2.41 5.49
C GLY A 84 4.81 -3.94 5.40
N ILE A 85 5.94 -4.59 5.75
CA ILE A 85 6.08 -6.06 5.68
C ILE A 85 5.38 -6.81 6.83
N GLY A 86 5.09 -6.13 7.93
CA GLY A 86 4.36 -6.69 9.07
C GLY A 86 5.23 -7.24 10.20
N PHE A 87 4.72 -7.08 11.43
CA PHE A 87 5.46 -7.42 12.65
C PHE A 87 5.69 -8.92 12.85
N LEU A 88 4.83 -9.77 12.29
CA LEU A 88 5.02 -11.23 12.31
C LEU A 88 6.21 -11.66 11.45
N VAL A 89 6.44 -10.96 10.35
CA VAL A 89 7.61 -11.18 9.48
C VAL A 89 8.89 -10.77 10.19
N TRP A 90 8.88 -9.65 10.93
CA TRP A 90 10.04 -9.24 11.73
C TRP A 90 10.42 -10.28 12.79
N ASP A 91 9.42 -10.86 13.48
CA ASP A 91 9.68 -11.90 14.47
C ASP A 91 10.31 -13.13 13.83
N ASP A 92 9.79 -13.55 12.68
CA ASP A 92 10.32 -14.70 11.93
C ASP A 92 11.75 -14.44 11.40
N LEU A 93 12.02 -13.25 10.86
CA LEU A 93 13.36 -12.84 10.42
C LEU A 93 14.36 -12.75 11.57
N SER A 94 13.96 -12.21 12.71
CA SER A 94 14.84 -12.06 13.88
C SER A 94 15.22 -13.41 14.49
N VAL A 95 14.32 -14.39 14.48
CA VAL A 95 14.56 -15.73 15.05
C VAL A 95 15.32 -16.62 14.06
N LYS A 96 14.92 -16.63 12.78
CA LYS A 96 15.46 -17.56 11.76
C LYS A 96 16.56 -16.95 10.90
N LYS A 97 16.87 -15.66 11.09
CA LYS A 97 17.88 -14.90 10.33
C LYS A 97 17.64 -15.08 8.81
N PHE A 98 18.70 -15.31 8.00
CA PHE A 98 18.62 -15.44 6.54
C PHE A 98 18.31 -16.89 6.05
N GLN A 99 17.70 -17.74 6.88
CA GLN A 99 17.43 -19.13 6.51
C GLN A 99 16.08 -19.29 5.82
N TRP A 100 15.99 -18.95 4.52
CA TRP A 100 14.76 -18.99 3.70
C TRP A 100 13.93 -20.27 3.86
N LYS A 101 14.58 -21.42 3.90
CA LYS A 101 13.89 -22.73 4.01
C LYS A 101 13.09 -22.87 5.30
N LYS A 102 13.53 -22.23 6.38
CA LYS A 102 12.90 -22.31 7.72
C LYS A 102 11.79 -21.29 7.96
N TYR A 103 11.62 -20.31 7.07
CA TYR A 103 10.56 -19.29 7.24
C TYR A 103 9.17 -19.91 7.18
N HIS A 104 8.25 -19.32 7.92
CA HIS A 104 6.83 -19.63 7.81
C HIS A 104 6.30 -19.30 6.41
N LEU A 105 5.24 -19.99 5.98
CA LEU A 105 4.61 -19.74 4.68
C LEU A 105 4.23 -18.27 4.52
N HIS A 106 3.66 -17.66 5.56
CA HIS A 106 3.30 -16.25 5.60
C HIS A 106 4.48 -15.33 5.23
N THR A 107 5.62 -15.51 5.89
CA THR A 107 6.84 -14.73 5.65
C THR A 107 7.36 -14.88 4.22
N LYS A 108 7.35 -16.11 3.68
CA LYS A 108 7.77 -16.38 2.29
C LYS A 108 6.87 -15.65 1.29
N ILE A 109 5.55 -15.75 1.47
CA ILE A 109 4.58 -15.06 0.61
C ILE A 109 4.79 -13.55 0.67
N VAL A 110 4.89 -12.99 1.87
CA VAL A 110 5.05 -11.54 2.06
C VAL A 110 6.32 -11.02 1.40
N LEU A 111 7.47 -11.63 1.65
CA LEU A 111 8.75 -11.16 1.12
C LEU A 111 8.82 -11.31 -0.41
N SER A 112 8.39 -12.45 -0.97
CA SER A 112 8.40 -12.66 -2.42
C SER A 112 7.44 -11.71 -3.14
N THR A 113 6.24 -11.54 -2.62
CA THR A 113 5.24 -10.64 -3.23
C THR A 113 5.66 -9.18 -3.11
N THR A 114 6.19 -8.78 -1.95
CA THR A 114 6.69 -7.40 -1.76
C THR A 114 7.82 -7.10 -2.74
N GLY A 115 8.81 -7.98 -2.88
CA GLY A 115 9.90 -7.79 -3.83
C GLY A 115 9.40 -7.74 -5.28
N PHE A 116 8.49 -8.65 -5.66
CA PHE A 116 7.90 -8.67 -7.00
C PHE A 116 7.14 -7.37 -7.32
N LEU A 117 6.31 -6.89 -6.40
CA LEU A 117 5.53 -5.65 -6.61
C LEU A 117 6.42 -4.41 -6.68
N ILE A 118 7.47 -4.33 -5.85
CA ILE A 118 8.40 -3.18 -5.88
C ILE A 118 9.16 -3.16 -7.20
N ILE A 119 9.77 -4.27 -7.60
CA ILE A 119 10.58 -4.33 -8.82
C ILE A 119 9.68 -4.18 -10.04
N GLY A 120 8.58 -4.95 -10.11
CA GLY A 120 7.64 -4.90 -11.22
C GLY A 120 7.00 -3.52 -11.39
N GLY A 121 6.55 -2.90 -10.29
CA GLY A 121 6.00 -1.55 -10.30
C GLY A 121 7.03 -0.51 -10.75
N ALA A 122 8.26 -0.59 -10.25
CA ALA A 122 9.33 0.34 -10.66
C ALA A 122 9.69 0.21 -12.15
N VAL A 123 9.79 -1.02 -12.65
CA VAL A 123 10.08 -1.27 -14.08
C VAL A 123 8.95 -0.74 -14.96
N LEU A 124 7.69 -1.02 -14.61
CA LEU A 124 6.54 -0.52 -15.37
C LEU A 124 6.48 1.01 -15.35
N PHE A 125 6.69 1.64 -14.19
CA PHE A 125 6.72 3.08 -14.06
C PHE A 125 7.84 3.70 -14.90
N LEU A 126 9.05 3.13 -14.84
CA LEU A 126 10.18 3.60 -15.65
C LEU A 126 9.89 3.54 -17.15
N ILE A 127 9.26 2.46 -17.64
CA ILE A 127 8.92 2.31 -19.05
C ILE A 127 7.86 3.33 -19.48
N LEU A 128 6.81 3.50 -18.67
CA LEU A 128 5.67 4.37 -19.00
C LEU A 128 6.00 5.86 -18.91
N GLU A 129 6.84 6.24 -17.94
CA GLU A 129 7.15 7.67 -17.65
C GLU A 129 8.47 8.15 -18.23
N LYS A 130 9.24 7.30 -18.90
CA LYS A 130 10.55 7.66 -19.47
C LYS A 130 10.53 8.92 -20.32
N ASN A 131 9.48 9.12 -21.09
CA ASN A 131 9.31 10.25 -22.01
C ASN A 131 8.32 11.30 -21.47
N ASN A 132 7.88 11.21 -20.22
CA ASN A 132 6.95 12.13 -19.58
C ASN A 132 7.58 12.72 -18.31
N VAL A 133 7.14 12.37 -17.13
CA VAL A 133 7.61 12.95 -15.85
C VAL A 133 9.10 12.69 -15.60
N LEU A 134 9.65 11.60 -16.11
CA LEU A 134 11.08 11.25 -16.00
C LEU A 134 11.92 11.80 -17.17
N ALA A 135 11.30 12.51 -18.12
CA ALA A 135 12.02 13.05 -19.28
C ALA A 135 13.07 14.09 -18.83
N GLY A 136 14.29 13.98 -19.41
CA GLY A 136 15.39 14.89 -19.09
C GLY A 136 16.13 14.62 -17.77
N MET A 137 15.63 13.72 -16.92
CA MET A 137 16.32 13.31 -15.70
C MET A 137 17.51 12.37 -16.02
N PRO A 138 18.63 12.44 -15.28
CA PRO A 138 19.70 11.45 -15.36
C PRO A 138 19.17 10.03 -15.06
N VAL A 139 19.75 9.01 -15.69
CA VAL A 139 19.31 7.60 -15.52
C VAL A 139 19.25 7.16 -14.05
N LYS A 140 20.20 7.62 -13.24
CA LYS A 140 20.24 7.35 -11.81
C LYS A 140 18.99 7.88 -11.09
N GLU A 141 18.57 9.09 -11.40
CA GLU A 141 17.39 9.73 -10.84
C GLU A 141 16.11 9.05 -11.33
N GLN A 142 16.04 8.72 -12.64
CA GLN A 142 14.90 7.95 -13.18
C GLN A 142 14.68 6.65 -12.44
N ILE A 143 15.74 5.88 -12.15
CA ILE A 143 15.65 4.62 -11.40
C ILE A 143 15.22 4.89 -9.96
N LEU A 144 15.78 5.92 -9.32
CA LEU A 144 15.46 6.25 -7.93
C LEU A 144 14.00 6.67 -7.77
N CYS A 145 13.51 7.57 -8.62
CA CYS A 145 12.11 8.00 -8.65
C CYS A 145 11.16 6.85 -8.97
N SER A 146 11.52 5.96 -9.89
CA SER A 146 10.69 4.80 -10.24
C SER A 146 10.58 3.81 -9.08
N LEU A 147 11.68 3.51 -8.39
CA LEU A 147 11.67 2.69 -7.18
C LEU A 147 10.86 3.34 -6.07
N PHE A 148 11.06 4.65 -5.85
CA PHE A 148 10.33 5.40 -4.84
C PHE A 148 8.84 5.39 -5.11
N HIS A 149 8.41 5.65 -6.34
CA HIS A 149 7.02 5.63 -6.76
C HIS A 149 6.36 4.26 -6.50
N SER A 150 7.04 3.19 -6.88
CA SER A 150 6.55 1.82 -6.64
C SER A 150 6.42 1.48 -5.16
N VAL A 151 7.34 1.96 -4.31
CA VAL A 151 7.29 1.75 -2.86
C VAL A 151 6.19 2.59 -2.22
N THR A 152 6.10 3.88 -2.57
CA THR A 152 5.16 4.82 -1.95
C THR A 152 3.71 4.51 -2.30
N ALA A 153 3.43 4.05 -3.53
CA ALA A 153 2.10 3.64 -3.96
C ALA A 153 1.50 2.51 -3.09
N ARG A 154 2.35 1.76 -2.40
CA ARG A 154 1.93 0.71 -1.47
C ARG A 154 1.64 1.27 -0.07
N THR A 155 0.73 2.23 -0.01
CA THR A 155 0.11 2.82 1.19
C THR A 155 0.97 3.81 1.99
N ALA A 156 1.98 4.45 1.37
CA ALA A 156 2.82 5.43 2.07
C ALA A 156 2.44 6.89 1.75
N GLY A 157 2.32 7.27 0.48
CA GLY A 157 1.75 8.57 0.09
C GLY A 157 2.75 9.70 -0.16
N PHE A 158 4.06 9.51 0.04
CA PHE A 158 5.06 10.51 -0.34
C PHE A 158 5.26 10.58 -1.86
N ASN A 159 5.57 11.76 -2.39
CA ASN A 159 5.82 11.98 -3.81
C ASN A 159 7.22 12.54 -4.05
N THR A 160 7.94 11.97 -5.00
CA THR A 160 9.19 12.52 -5.55
C THR A 160 9.04 12.99 -7.00
N THR A 161 7.86 12.77 -7.57
CA THR A 161 7.46 13.21 -8.91
C THR A 161 6.04 13.78 -8.86
N ASP A 162 5.70 14.62 -9.82
CA ASP A 162 4.34 15.16 -9.93
C ASP A 162 3.36 14.06 -10.35
N THR A 163 2.49 13.66 -9.43
CA THR A 163 1.48 12.63 -9.66
C THR A 163 0.32 13.08 -10.53
N GLY A 164 0.07 14.40 -10.61
CA GLY A 164 -0.94 14.94 -11.50
C GLY A 164 -0.56 14.86 -12.99
N ALA A 165 0.75 14.89 -13.27
CA ALA A 165 1.29 14.85 -14.63
C ALA A 165 1.56 13.43 -15.16
N LEU A 166 1.17 12.38 -14.42
CA LEU A 166 1.35 10.98 -14.83
C LEU A 166 0.54 10.63 -16.08
N THR A 167 1.10 9.74 -16.91
CA THR A 167 0.35 9.13 -18.01
C THR A 167 -0.80 8.28 -17.49
N GLU A 168 -1.85 8.10 -18.29
CA GLU A 168 -3.00 7.26 -17.93
C GLU A 168 -2.59 5.81 -17.61
N GLY A 169 -1.60 5.29 -18.35
CA GLY A 169 -1.02 3.96 -18.08
C GLY A 169 -0.35 3.89 -16.70
N SER A 170 0.40 4.93 -16.32
CA SER A 170 1.04 5.00 -15.00
C SER A 170 0.02 5.19 -13.88
N LYS A 171 -1.03 5.98 -14.09
CA LYS A 171 -2.14 6.09 -13.14
C LYS A 171 -2.78 4.72 -12.88
N LEU A 172 -3.03 3.94 -13.93
CA LEU A 172 -3.60 2.59 -13.81
C LEU A 172 -2.67 1.64 -13.04
N VAL A 173 -1.38 1.61 -13.37
CA VAL A 173 -0.38 0.78 -12.64
C VAL A 173 -0.32 1.20 -11.18
N THR A 174 -0.32 2.51 -10.90
CA THR A 174 -0.31 3.05 -9.55
C THR A 174 -1.57 2.65 -8.78
N MET A 175 -2.75 2.73 -9.39
CA MET A 175 -4.01 2.25 -8.79
C MET A 175 -3.96 0.76 -8.41
N ILE A 176 -3.37 -0.08 -9.26
CA ILE A 176 -3.17 -1.51 -8.95
C ILE A 176 -2.24 -1.69 -7.75
N LEU A 177 -1.14 -0.93 -7.66
CA LEU A 177 -0.21 -0.97 -6.53
C LEU A 177 -0.86 -0.45 -5.24
N MET A 178 -1.68 0.61 -5.31
CA MET A 178 -2.46 1.13 -4.18
C MET A 178 -3.49 0.12 -3.67
N PHE A 179 -4.14 -0.58 -4.58
CA PHE A 179 -5.10 -1.62 -4.25
C PHE A 179 -4.45 -2.79 -3.52
N ILE A 180 -3.24 -3.20 -3.97
CA ILE A 180 -2.42 -4.22 -3.31
C ILE A 180 -1.53 -3.53 -2.26
N GLY A 181 -2.11 -3.20 -1.13
CA GLY A 181 -1.41 -2.53 -0.04
C GLY A 181 -0.30 -3.34 0.62
N GLY A 182 -0.09 -3.14 1.92
CA GLY A 182 0.93 -3.86 2.66
C GLY A 182 0.51 -5.25 3.14
N SER A 183 1.29 -5.80 4.05
CA SER A 183 1.10 -7.16 4.56
C SER A 183 0.23 -7.17 5.82
N PRO A 184 -0.37 -8.32 6.20
CA PRO A 184 -1.12 -8.42 7.44
C PRO A 184 -0.25 -8.13 8.67
N GLY A 185 -0.82 -7.40 9.65
CA GLY A 185 -0.08 -7.02 10.86
C GLY A 185 1.03 -6.01 10.61
N SER A 186 0.86 -5.11 9.64
CA SER A 186 1.75 -4.00 9.32
C SER A 186 1.08 -2.65 9.59
N THR A 187 1.83 -1.57 9.41
CA THR A 187 1.32 -0.20 9.46
C THR A 187 0.51 0.19 8.22
N ALA A 188 0.62 -0.55 7.14
CA ALA A 188 -0.02 -0.30 5.85
C ALA A 188 -1.52 -0.65 5.82
N GLY A 189 -2.29 0.07 5.00
CA GLY A 189 -3.71 -0.18 4.73
C GLY A 189 -3.96 -1.07 3.50
N GLY A 190 -5.09 -0.87 2.84
CA GLY A 190 -5.47 -1.56 1.60
C GLY A 190 -5.68 -3.07 1.73
N ILE A 191 -5.91 -3.73 0.58
CA ILE A 191 -5.97 -5.19 0.51
C ILE A 191 -4.60 -5.77 0.77
N LYS A 192 -4.52 -6.77 1.64
CA LYS A 192 -3.24 -7.35 2.05
C LYS A 192 -2.62 -8.20 0.95
N THR A 193 -1.29 -8.13 0.84
CA THR A 193 -0.51 -8.93 -0.13
C THR A 193 -0.87 -10.41 -0.09
N THR A 194 -1.07 -10.97 1.09
CA THR A 194 -1.47 -12.38 1.26
C THR A 194 -2.85 -12.67 0.69
N THR A 195 -3.80 -11.74 0.77
CA THR A 195 -5.15 -11.88 0.20
C THR A 195 -5.07 -12.06 -1.31
N VAL A 196 -4.29 -11.22 -1.98
CA VAL A 196 -4.10 -11.27 -3.43
C VAL A 196 -3.44 -12.58 -3.85
N VAL A 197 -2.37 -12.98 -3.14
CA VAL A 197 -1.68 -14.26 -3.43
C VAL A 197 -2.61 -15.46 -3.25
N VAL A 198 -3.41 -15.50 -2.18
CA VAL A 198 -4.38 -16.58 -1.95
C VAL A 198 -5.35 -16.70 -3.12
N LEU A 199 -5.87 -15.57 -3.64
CA LEU A 199 -6.80 -15.58 -4.77
C LEU A 199 -6.12 -15.99 -6.08
N ILE A 200 -4.91 -15.51 -6.36
CA ILE A 200 -4.14 -15.91 -7.56
C ILE A 200 -3.87 -17.43 -7.53
N VAL A 201 -3.45 -17.96 -6.38
CA VAL A 201 -3.20 -19.39 -6.23
C VAL A 201 -4.48 -20.20 -6.36
N PHE A 202 -5.59 -19.71 -5.83
CA PHE A 202 -6.91 -20.34 -5.97
C PHE A 202 -7.34 -20.41 -7.44
N VAL A 203 -7.26 -19.30 -8.18
CA VAL A 203 -7.57 -19.26 -9.61
C VAL A 203 -6.65 -20.23 -10.37
N ARG A 204 -5.33 -20.18 -10.13
CA ARG A 204 -4.39 -21.09 -10.78
C ARG A 204 -4.69 -22.56 -10.47
N ALA A 205 -5.00 -22.91 -9.21
CA ALA A 205 -5.29 -24.29 -8.82
C ALA A 205 -6.54 -24.83 -9.53
N ASN A 206 -7.58 -24.00 -9.68
CA ASN A 206 -8.80 -24.38 -10.40
C ASN A 206 -8.55 -24.52 -11.91
N LEU A 207 -7.81 -23.61 -12.54
CA LEU A 207 -7.45 -23.70 -13.95
C LEU A 207 -6.59 -24.93 -14.29
N MET A 208 -5.81 -25.41 -13.32
CA MET A 208 -4.95 -26.60 -13.49
C MET A 208 -5.58 -27.87 -12.92
N GLU A 209 -6.85 -27.85 -12.49
CA GLU A 209 -7.56 -28.98 -11.88
C GLU A 209 -6.76 -29.63 -10.72
N ALA A 210 -5.98 -28.80 -10.01
CA ALA A 210 -5.11 -29.30 -8.95
C ALA A 210 -5.92 -29.74 -7.72
N ALA A 211 -5.52 -30.83 -7.05
CA ALA A 211 -6.18 -31.38 -5.87
C ALA A 211 -6.19 -30.45 -4.64
N GLY A 212 -5.71 -29.19 -4.76
CA GLY A 212 -5.74 -28.18 -3.72
C GLY A 212 -4.82 -27.01 -3.98
N CYS A 213 -5.02 -25.90 -3.24
CA CYS A 213 -4.25 -24.68 -3.37
C CYS A 213 -2.91 -24.80 -2.64
N ASN A 214 -1.83 -25.10 -3.37
CA ASN A 214 -0.50 -25.32 -2.81
C ASN A 214 0.44 -24.16 -3.15
N VAL A 215 1.18 -23.66 -2.13
CA VAL A 215 2.21 -22.62 -2.25
C VAL A 215 3.42 -23.03 -1.41
N PHE A 216 4.63 -22.97 -1.95
CA PHE A 216 5.87 -23.36 -1.26
C PHE A 216 5.77 -24.71 -0.54
N ASN A 217 5.19 -25.73 -1.20
CA ASN A 217 4.96 -27.08 -0.68
C ASN A 217 4.05 -27.13 0.58
N ARG A 218 3.13 -26.16 0.72
CA ARG A 218 2.13 -26.13 1.80
C ARG A 218 0.75 -25.83 1.23
N ARG A 219 -0.27 -26.56 1.73
CA ARG A 219 -1.67 -26.35 1.33
C ARG A 219 -2.24 -25.14 2.07
N LEU A 220 -2.97 -24.30 1.34
CA LEU A 220 -3.76 -23.20 1.90
C LEU A 220 -5.08 -23.72 2.48
N ASP A 221 -5.52 -23.11 3.57
CA ASP A 221 -6.81 -23.40 4.18
C ASP A 221 -7.96 -22.80 3.36
N GLU A 222 -9.04 -23.55 3.20
CA GLU A 222 -10.24 -23.11 2.46
C GLU A 222 -10.92 -21.90 3.11
N THR A 223 -10.84 -21.78 4.43
CA THR A 223 -11.36 -20.60 5.14
C THR A 223 -10.62 -19.33 4.77
N ALA A 224 -9.33 -19.42 4.45
CA ALA A 224 -8.53 -18.30 3.96
C ALA A 224 -9.01 -17.83 2.58
N ILE A 225 -9.38 -18.78 1.70
CA ILE A 225 -9.89 -18.45 0.35
C ILE A 225 -11.23 -17.73 0.46
N ARG A 226 -12.17 -18.26 1.27
CA ARG A 226 -13.47 -17.59 1.49
C ARG A 226 -13.31 -16.17 2.04
N LYS A 227 -12.43 -15.97 3.03
CA LYS A 227 -12.16 -14.64 3.59
C LYS A 227 -11.53 -13.72 2.54
N ALA A 228 -10.58 -14.22 1.73
CA ALA A 228 -9.94 -13.46 0.68
C ALA A 228 -10.94 -12.99 -0.39
N SER A 229 -11.88 -13.86 -0.80
CA SER A 229 -12.94 -13.51 -1.76
C SER A 229 -13.87 -12.43 -1.20
N VAL A 230 -14.30 -12.54 0.06
CA VAL A 230 -15.13 -11.51 0.72
C VAL A 230 -14.42 -10.17 0.74
N VAL A 231 -13.13 -10.15 1.13
CA VAL A 231 -12.32 -8.93 1.14
C VAL A 231 -12.25 -8.31 -0.25
N MET A 232 -11.97 -9.12 -1.28
CA MET A 232 -11.85 -8.65 -2.67
C MET A 232 -13.15 -8.03 -3.17
N CYS A 233 -14.25 -8.76 -3.05
CA CYS A 233 -15.58 -8.30 -3.50
C CYS A 233 -16.02 -7.02 -2.75
N THR A 234 -15.82 -6.96 -1.43
CA THR A 234 -16.19 -5.78 -0.65
C THR A 234 -15.39 -4.55 -1.06
N ASN A 235 -14.07 -4.68 -1.26
CA ASN A 235 -13.24 -3.56 -1.70
C ASN A 235 -13.64 -3.09 -3.11
N LEU A 236 -13.81 -4.00 -4.05
CA LEU A 236 -14.25 -3.64 -5.42
C LEU A 236 -15.60 -2.93 -5.40
N PHE A 237 -16.56 -3.44 -4.61
CA PHE A 237 -17.87 -2.81 -4.46
C PHE A 237 -17.76 -1.38 -3.91
N LEU A 238 -16.96 -1.16 -2.87
CA LEU A 238 -16.79 0.17 -2.29
C LEU A 238 -16.08 1.13 -3.24
N ILE A 239 -15.06 0.66 -3.98
CA ILE A 239 -14.35 1.47 -4.98
C ILE A 239 -15.31 1.87 -6.11
N LEU A 240 -16.05 0.92 -6.70
CA LEU A 240 -16.99 1.23 -7.76
C LEU A 240 -18.09 2.18 -7.31
N THR A 241 -18.66 1.96 -6.12
CA THR A 241 -19.68 2.85 -5.54
C THR A 241 -19.12 4.25 -5.30
N GLY A 242 -17.91 4.36 -4.75
CA GLY A 242 -17.25 5.64 -4.54
C GLY A 242 -16.95 6.39 -5.83
N THR A 243 -16.48 5.68 -6.86
CA THR A 243 -16.22 6.25 -8.18
C THR A 243 -17.50 6.78 -8.82
N ILE A 244 -18.56 5.97 -8.87
CA ILE A 244 -19.86 6.39 -9.44
C ILE A 244 -20.41 7.60 -8.67
N PHE A 245 -20.32 7.59 -7.33
CA PHE A 245 -20.79 8.71 -6.52
C PHE A 245 -20.06 10.00 -6.85
N MET A 246 -18.72 9.97 -6.96
CA MET A 246 -17.92 11.16 -7.26
C MET A 246 -18.17 11.68 -8.68
N GLU A 247 -18.33 10.79 -9.69
CA GLU A 247 -18.67 11.16 -11.06
C GLU A 247 -20.02 11.84 -11.18
N ILE A 248 -21.02 11.41 -10.38
CA ILE A 248 -22.34 12.07 -10.35
C ILE A 248 -22.24 13.48 -9.74
N MET A 249 -21.36 13.67 -8.75
CA MET A 249 -21.25 14.94 -8.04
C MET A 249 -20.47 16.00 -8.82
N GLN A 250 -19.45 15.62 -9.58
CA GLN A 250 -18.57 16.55 -10.29
C GLN A 250 -17.98 15.95 -11.57
N PRO A 251 -17.89 16.71 -12.68
CA PRO A 251 -17.38 16.23 -13.95
C PRO A 251 -15.84 16.29 -14.01
N PHE A 252 -15.17 15.40 -13.29
CA PHE A 252 -13.73 15.17 -13.42
C PHE A 252 -13.43 14.06 -14.42
N SER A 253 -12.17 13.87 -14.79
CA SER A 253 -11.72 12.71 -15.57
C SER A 253 -11.93 11.42 -14.74
N LEU A 254 -12.52 10.40 -15.36
CA LEU A 254 -12.73 9.09 -14.71
C LEU A 254 -11.44 8.52 -14.11
N ALA A 255 -10.30 8.68 -14.80
CA ALA A 255 -9.02 8.21 -14.32
C ALA A 255 -8.58 8.92 -13.05
N ASP A 256 -8.79 10.25 -12.95
CA ASP A 256 -8.44 11.03 -11.76
C ASP A 256 -9.36 10.69 -10.60
N VAL A 257 -10.67 10.54 -10.84
CA VAL A 257 -11.64 10.11 -9.82
C VAL A 257 -11.30 8.71 -9.30
N MET A 258 -11.02 7.76 -10.19
CA MET A 258 -10.59 6.42 -9.80
C MET A 258 -9.30 6.48 -8.98
N PHE A 259 -8.31 7.28 -9.38
CA PHE A 259 -7.06 7.44 -8.66
C PHE A 259 -7.28 7.89 -7.21
N GLU A 260 -8.13 8.91 -6.99
CA GLU A 260 -8.48 9.39 -5.64
C GLU A 260 -9.21 8.32 -4.82
N VAL A 261 -10.17 7.63 -5.42
CA VAL A 261 -10.94 6.58 -4.75
C VAL A 261 -10.06 5.39 -4.37
N PHE A 262 -9.15 4.93 -5.27
CA PHE A 262 -8.17 3.88 -4.96
C PHE A 262 -7.20 4.33 -3.87
N SER A 263 -6.73 5.57 -3.93
CA SER A 263 -5.85 6.16 -2.92
C SER A 263 -6.54 6.23 -1.56
N ALA A 264 -7.80 6.68 -1.51
CA ALA A 264 -8.59 6.73 -0.28
C ALA A 264 -8.83 5.34 0.29
N MET A 265 -9.31 4.39 -0.51
CA MET A 265 -9.59 3.02 -0.06
C MET A 265 -8.32 2.26 0.32
N GLY A 266 -7.21 2.48 -0.41
CA GLY A 266 -5.89 1.95 -0.08
C GLY A 266 -5.24 2.62 1.13
N THR A 267 -5.79 3.76 1.61
CA THR A 267 -5.18 4.63 2.64
C THR A 267 -3.76 5.07 2.26
N VAL A 268 -3.57 5.44 0.99
CA VAL A 268 -2.26 5.77 0.41
C VAL A 268 -1.90 7.24 0.63
N GLY A 269 -2.81 8.15 0.28
CA GLY A 269 -2.60 9.59 0.42
C GLY A 269 -2.01 10.28 -0.82
N MET A 270 -1.78 9.55 -1.93
CA MET A 270 -1.42 10.16 -3.21
C MET A 270 -2.66 10.74 -3.90
N SER A 271 -2.48 11.82 -4.65
CA SER A 271 -3.54 12.51 -5.38
C SER A 271 -3.13 12.78 -6.82
N ALA A 272 -4.09 12.67 -7.74
CA ALA A 272 -3.93 13.16 -9.11
C ALA A 272 -4.09 14.69 -9.23
N GLY A 273 -4.24 15.40 -8.10
CA GLY A 273 -4.37 16.86 -8.03
C GLY A 273 -5.79 17.38 -7.82
N ILE A 274 -6.82 16.56 -8.06
CA ILE A 274 -8.23 16.99 -7.97
C ILE A 274 -8.77 17.10 -6.54
N THR A 275 -8.09 16.53 -5.52
CA THR A 275 -8.55 16.50 -4.12
C THR A 275 -8.94 17.88 -3.58
N ARG A 276 -8.32 18.97 -4.07
CA ARG A 276 -8.58 20.34 -3.63
C ARG A 276 -9.91 20.86 -4.13
N ASP A 277 -10.29 20.44 -5.32
CA ASP A 277 -11.43 20.96 -6.07
C ASP A 277 -12.70 20.11 -5.88
N VAL A 278 -12.60 18.99 -5.16
CA VAL A 278 -13.77 18.15 -4.87
C VAL A 278 -14.72 18.84 -3.89
N CYS A 279 -16.03 18.72 -4.16
CA CYS A 279 -17.08 19.24 -3.32
C CYS A 279 -17.15 18.54 -1.94
N MET A 280 -17.87 19.13 -1.00
CA MET A 280 -17.99 18.60 0.36
C MET A 280 -18.56 17.17 0.38
N ALA A 281 -19.53 16.85 -0.48
CA ALA A 281 -20.10 15.49 -0.56
C ALA A 281 -19.06 14.47 -0.99
N SER A 282 -18.25 14.77 -2.02
CA SER A 282 -17.15 13.91 -2.48
C SER A 282 -16.06 13.77 -1.42
N ARG A 283 -15.73 14.83 -0.68
CA ARG A 283 -14.78 14.75 0.46
C ARG A 283 -15.27 13.80 1.54
N MET A 284 -16.54 13.88 1.91
CA MET A 284 -17.13 12.97 2.91
C MET A 284 -17.10 11.52 2.43
N MET A 285 -17.33 11.27 1.13
CA MET A 285 -17.22 9.93 0.56
C MET A 285 -15.78 9.41 0.63
N LEU A 286 -14.78 10.22 0.28
CA LEU A 286 -13.37 9.85 0.41
C LEU A 286 -13.00 9.54 1.88
N VAL A 287 -13.44 10.35 2.84
CA VAL A 287 -13.22 10.10 4.28
C VAL A 287 -13.85 8.78 4.71
N PHE A 288 -15.06 8.47 4.24
CA PHE A 288 -15.72 7.18 4.50
C PHE A 288 -14.89 6.01 3.94
N LEU A 289 -14.40 6.13 2.70
CA LEU A 289 -13.55 5.10 2.09
C LEU A 289 -12.23 4.92 2.83
N MET A 290 -11.56 6.01 3.26
CA MET A 290 -10.35 5.96 4.09
C MET A 290 -10.59 5.19 5.38
N PHE A 291 -11.72 5.44 6.04
CA PHE A 291 -12.10 4.75 7.27
C PHE A 291 -12.32 3.25 7.03
N CYS A 292 -13.07 2.88 5.98
CA CYS A 292 -13.28 1.48 5.60
C CYS A 292 -11.97 0.77 5.27
N GLY A 293 -11.06 1.41 4.54
CA GLY A 293 -9.75 0.88 4.18
C GLY A 293 -8.84 0.66 5.40
N ARG A 294 -8.93 1.55 6.40
CA ARG A 294 -8.09 1.47 7.60
C ARG A 294 -8.54 0.43 8.61
N ILE A 295 -9.84 0.29 8.87
CA ILE A 295 -10.38 -0.76 9.74
C ILE A 295 -10.10 -2.14 9.16
N GLY A 296 -10.00 -2.24 7.85
CA GLY A 296 -9.88 -3.46 7.09
C GLY A 296 -11.26 -3.97 6.63
N SER A 297 -11.35 -4.20 5.34
CA SER A 297 -12.59 -4.58 4.65
C SER A 297 -13.23 -5.86 5.19
N LEU A 298 -12.45 -6.80 5.73
CA LEU A 298 -13.00 -7.98 6.39
C LEU A 298 -13.75 -7.61 7.69
N THR A 299 -13.15 -6.73 8.51
CA THR A 299 -13.79 -6.28 9.76
C THR A 299 -15.04 -5.48 9.44
N PHE A 300 -14.99 -4.61 8.44
CA PHE A 300 -16.13 -3.87 7.95
C PHE A 300 -17.25 -4.80 7.45
N ALA A 301 -16.92 -5.76 6.59
CA ALA A 301 -17.90 -6.75 6.11
C ALA A 301 -18.51 -7.59 7.23
N LEU A 302 -17.72 -7.97 8.24
CA LEU A 302 -18.20 -8.71 9.40
C LEU A 302 -19.07 -7.87 10.34
N SER A 303 -18.83 -6.55 10.44
CA SER A 303 -19.64 -5.64 11.25
C SER A 303 -21.07 -5.48 10.72
N LEU A 304 -21.25 -5.66 9.41
CA LEU A 304 -22.56 -5.67 8.75
C LEU A 304 -23.32 -7.00 8.98
N LYS A 305 -22.60 -8.04 9.45
CA LYS A 305 -23.21 -9.32 9.78
C LYS A 305 -23.87 -9.22 11.15
N GLY A 306 -25.20 -9.04 11.19
CA GLY A 306 -25.97 -9.15 12.44
C GLY A 306 -25.76 -10.52 13.12
N HIS A 307 -26.00 -10.59 14.42
CA HIS A 307 -25.97 -11.84 15.19
C HIS A 307 -27.00 -12.82 14.60
N ARG A 308 -26.56 -13.69 13.70
CA ARG A 308 -27.36 -14.81 13.24
C ARG A 308 -26.97 -16.03 14.08
N HIS A 309 -27.92 -16.53 14.87
CA HIS A 309 -27.83 -17.90 15.40
C HIS A 309 -27.72 -18.85 14.20
N GLU A 310 -26.74 -19.72 14.22
CA GLU A 310 -26.63 -20.78 13.21
C GLU A 310 -27.92 -21.63 13.33
N ALA A 311 -28.66 -21.73 12.24
CA ALA A 311 -29.81 -22.58 12.18
C ALA A 311 -29.35 -24.03 12.37
N PRO A 312 -29.98 -24.81 13.26
CA PRO A 312 -29.56 -26.19 13.53
C PRO A 312 -29.76 -27.14 12.33
N ILE A 313 -30.48 -26.69 11.30
CA ILE A 313 -30.78 -27.47 10.10
C ILE A 313 -30.13 -26.78 8.90
N ARG A 314 -29.32 -27.52 8.15
CA ARG A 314 -28.77 -27.06 6.86
C ARG A 314 -29.85 -27.24 5.78
N LYS A 315 -29.99 -26.20 4.93
CA LYS A 315 -30.85 -26.29 3.73
C LYS A 315 -30.26 -27.30 2.75
N PRO A 316 -31.09 -27.99 1.95
CA PRO A 316 -30.62 -28.87 0.87
C PRO A 316 -29.73 -28.09 -0.11
N VAL A 317 -28.75 -28.80 -0.68
CA VAL A 317 -27.84 -28.26 -1.68
C VAL A 317 -28.49 -28.41 -3.05
N GLU A 318 -28.56 -27.34 -3.81
CA GLU A 318 -29.00 -27.33 -5.19
C GLU A 318 -27.86 -26.81 -6.06
N GLU A 319 -27.60 -27.46 -7.17
CA GLU A 319 -26.54 -27.07 -8.11
C GLU A 319 -26.99 -25.89 -8.96
N ILE A 320 -26.13 -24.88 -9.09
CA ILE A 320 -26.31 -23.74 -10.00
C ILE A 320 -25.20 -23.75 -11.04
N THR A 321 -25.58 -23.49 -12.28
CA THR A 321 -24.63 -23.36 -13.40
C THR A 321 -23.83 -22.06 -13.22
N ILE A 322 -22.50 -22.16 -13.23
CA ILE A 322 -21.59 -21.02 -13.24
C ILE A 322 -20.93 -21.03 -14.61
N GLY A 323 -21.02 -19.90 -15.32
CA GLY A 323 -20.51 -19.75 -16.68
C GLY A 323 -18.99 -19.84 -16.81
#